data_319f882bf3408cc5800d12b4ff7866b8
#
_entry.id   319f882bf3408cc5800d12b4ff7866b8
#
_cell.length_a   1.000
_cell.length_b   1.000
_cell.length_c   1.000
_cell.angle_alpha   90.00
_cell.angle_beta   90.00
_cell.angle_gamma   90.00
#
_symmetry.space_group_name_H-M   'P 1'
#
loop_
_entity.id
_entity.type
_entity.pdbx_description
1 polymer ?
#
loop_
_entity_poly.entity_id
_entity_poly.type
_entity_poly.pdbx_seq_one_letter_code
_entity_poly.pdbx_strand_id
1 'polypeptide(L)'
;MSVPPSQNKGQTLAQLRDAIGAIESTSSDLVRKTPSPNTADQPPSGSAGTSTPAIRYPGMPEGEDWMDNLPAWCHDGENGFDRRLMEDLAAVGVPCYTVNDLTKVSSIPQGIPIFLDWLTHLEERIPGPETPHRETIRGNLIRNLNDAAARGNPQVIDVLIAQLKRQPRPKIGVPDYAAHALARVATKREFPQIAALLEALPADGPKGPLIEYMGKVKTTEARDIALSYLDTEWAYYAIKALIAMKAAGVRAHIEAHLNSPNSFVRRYARQAMEKLPE
;
A
#
# COMPACT_ATOMS: atom_id res chain seq x y z
N MET A 1 -43.80 24.84 -0.78
CA MET A 1 -43.22 23.56 -1.20
C MET A 1 -41.81 23.51 -0.65
N SER A 2 -41.61 22.78 0.44
CA SER A 2 -40.35 22.70 1.16
C SER A 2 -39.61 21.45 0.68
N VAL A 3 -38.35 21.66 0.26
CA VAL A 3 -37.43 20.59 -0.15
C VAL A 3 -36.86 19.96 1.12
N PRO A 4 -36.86 18.63 1.30
CA PRO A 4 -36.24 18.00 2.46
C PRO A 4 -34.73 18.00 2.37
N PRO A 5 -34.00 18.10 3.50
CA PRO A 5 -32.54 18.08 3.49
C PRO A 5 -32.00 16.70 3.15
N SER A 6 -31.05 16.67 2.22
CA SER A 6 -30.23 15.51 1.85
C SER A 6 -29.45 15.02 3.06
N GLN A 7 -29.80 13.83 3.54
CA GLN A 7 -28.99 13.11 4.54
C GLN A 7 -27.76 12.50 3.85
N ASN A 8 -26.67 13.22 3.89
CA ASN A 8 -25.36 12.69 3.55
C ASN A 8 -24.89 11.83 4.74
N LYS A 9 -25.08 10.52 4.65
CA LYS A 9 -24.59 9.55 5.65
C LYS A 9 -23.08 9.46 5.51
N GLY A 10 -22.35 10.31 6.24
CA GLY A 10 -20.94 10.15 6.45
C GLY A 10 -20.68 8.77 7.05
N GLN A 11 -19.85 7.98 6.37
CA GLN A 11 -19.34 6.74 6.95
C GLN A 11 -18.59 7.09 8.24
N THR A 12 -19.01 6.47 9.35
CA THR A 12 -18.38 6.74 10.64
C THR A 12 -16.96 6.18 10.66
N LEU A 13 -16.08 6.82 11.42
CA LEU A 13 -14.70 6.36 11.69
C LEU A 13 -14.62 4.88 12.10
N ALA A 14 -15.69 4.33 12.68
CA ALA A 14 -15.80 2.91 12.99
C ALA A 14 -15.86 2.02 11.73
N GLN A 15 -16.59 2.40 10.70
CA GLN A 15 -16.70 1.64 9.44
C GLN A 15 -15.39 1.66 8.63
N LEU A 16 -14.64 2.75 8.72
CA LEU A 16 -13.28 2.83 8.16
C LEU A 16 -12.28 1.94 8.92
N ARG A 17 -12.42 1.84 10.25
CA ARG A 17 -11.60 0.95 11.09
C ARG A 17 -11.84 -0.52 10.79
N ASP A 18 -13.08 -0.91 10.53
CA ASP A 18 -13.42 -2.29 10.16
C ASP A 18 -12.89 -2.66 8.76
N ALA A 19 -12.87 -1.73 7.82
CA ALA A 19 -12.29 -1.92 6.50
C ALA A 19 -10.75 -2.09 6.55
N ILE A 20 -10.06 -1.33 7.41
CA ILE A 20 -8.61 -1.46 7.61
C ILE A 20 -8.28 -2.79 8.30
N GLY A 21 -9.07 -3.21 9.29
CA GLY A 21 -8.93 -4.51 9.96
C GLY A 21 -9.13 -5.71 9.01
N ALA A 22 -10.02 -5.59 8.04
CA ALA A 22 -10.26 -6.61 7.02
C ALA A 22 -9.07 -6.75 6.05
N ILE A 23 -8.39 -5.66 5.73
CA ILE A 23 -7.19 -5.65 4.87
C ILE A 23 -5.99 -6.31 5.59
N GLU A 24 -5.85 -6.08 6.90
CA GLU A 24 -4.76 -6.67 7.70
C GLU A 24 -4.96 -8.17 7.98
N SER A 25 -6.20 -8.66 8.13
CA SER A 25 -6.46 -10.08 8.35
C SER A 25 -6.13 -10.94 7.12
N THR A 26 -6.37 -10.42 5.92
CA THR A 26 -6.02 -11.11 4.66
C THR A 26 -4.50 -11.19 4.43
N SER A 27 -3.73 -10.26 4.98
CA SER A 27 -2.26 -10.25 4.84
C SER A 27 -1.54 -11.21 5.79
N SER A 28 -2.15 -11.55 6.94
CA SER A 28 -1.55 -12.42 7.95
C SER A 28 -1.71 -13.91 7.66
N ASP A 29 -2.74 -14.32 6.92
CA ASP A 29 -3.01 -15.73 6.63
C ASP A 29 -2.19 -16.30 5.47
N LEU A 30 -1.55 -15.45 4.67
CA LEU A 30 -0.74 -15.85 3.52
C LEU A 30 0.72 -16.25 3.85
N VAL A 31 1.18 -16.07 5.08
CA VAL A 31 2.58 -16.35 5.48
C VAL A 31 2.82 -17.81 5.91
N ARG A 32 1.79 -18.64 6.00
CA ARG A 32 1.93 -20.03 6.46
C ARG A 32 1.55 -21.07 5.42
N LYS A 33 2.34 -21.22 4.35
CA LYS A 33 2.49 -22.53 3.62
C LYS A 33 3.54 -22.41 2.53
N THR A 34 4.76 -22.88 2.83
CA THR A 34 5.74 -23.29 1.82
C THR A 34 5.79 -24.81 1.79
N PRO A 35 5.67 -25.46 0.64
CA PRO A 35 6.23 -26.80 0.41
C PRO A 35 7.55 -26.68 -0.36
N SER A 36 8.51 -27.53 0.03
CA SER A 36 9.84 -27.72 -0.56
C SER A 36 9.81 -28.32 -1.97
N PRO A 37 10.92 -28.17 -2.73
CA PRO A 37 10.96 -28.46 -4.16
C PRO A 37 11.31 -29.92 -4.45
N ASN A 38 10.79 -30.46 -5.54
CA ASN A 38 11.37 -31.66 -6.16
C ASN A 38 11.40 -31.58 -7.68
N THR A 39 12.61 -31.70 -8.19
CA THR A 39 13.15 -32.43 -9.35
C THR A 39 12.62 -32.17 -10.75
N ALA A 40 13.54 -31.58 -11.52
CA ALA A 40 13.92 -31.77 -12.92
C ALA A 40 12.98 -32.51 -13.89
N ASP A 41 12.66 -31.82 -15.02
CA ASP A 41 12.88 -32.40 -16.34
C ASP A 41 13.10 -31.29 -17.39
N GLN A 42 13.98 -31.55 -18.34
CA GLN A 42 14.48 -30.65 -19.36
C GLN A 42 13.48 -30.48 -20.52
N PRO A 43 13.51 -29.32 -21.23
CA PRO A 43 12.56 -29.00 -22.28
C PRO A 43 12.97 -29.52 -23.67
N PRO A 44 12.01 -29.76 -24.59
CA PRO A 44 12.29 -29.83 -26.02
C PRO A 44 12.35 -28.42 -26.62
N SER A 45 13.38 -28.18 -27.38
CA SER A 45 13.64 -26.96 -28.16
C SER A 45 12.66 -26.83 -29.34
N GLY A 46 12.18 -25.62 -29.54
CA GLY A 46 11.79 -25.09 -30.84
C GLY A 46 10.36 -24.62 -30.98
N SER A 47 10.16 -23.31 -30.92
CA SER A 47 9.52 -22.49 -31.97
C SER A 47 9.22 -21.08 -31.49
N ALA A 48 9.11 -20.16 -32.45
CA ALA A 48 9.07 -18.73 -32.32
C ALA A 48 8.04 -18.17 -31.30
N GLY A 49 8.51 -17.29 -30.43
CA GLY A 49 7.93 -15.99 -30.14
C GLY A 49 6.56 -15.89 -29.46
N THR A 50 6.18 -16.76 -28.51
CA THR A 50 5.15 -16.40 -27.52
C THR A 50 5.84 -16.26 -26.17
N SER A 51 6.08 -15.01 -25.77
CA SER A 51 6.62 -14.76 -24.43
C SER A 51 5.59 -15.21 -23.40
N THR A 52 5.89 -16.32 -22.72
CA THR A 52 5.09 -16.77 -21.59
C THR A 52 4.94 -15.62 -20.60
N PRO A 53 3.71 -15.29 -20.14
CA PRO A 53 3.52 -14.25 -19.14
C PRO A 53 4.42 -14.43 -17.92
N ALA A 54 5.04 -13.35 -17.46
CA ALA A 54 5.92 -13.37 -16.30
C ALA A 54 5.17 -13.64 -14.98
N ILE A 55 3.84 -13.47 -15.00
CA ILE A 55 2.94 -13.69 -13.85
C ILE A 55 1.74 -14.53 -14.26
N ARG A 56 1.12 -15.17 -13.25
CA ARG A 56 -0.18 -15.83 -13.41
C ARG A 56 -1.07 -15.53 -12.20
N TYR A 57 -2.33 -15.21 -12.45
CA TYR A 57 -3.34 -14.96 -11.43
C TYR A 57 -4.76 -15.24 -11.97
N PRO A 58 -5.76 -15.49 -11.08
CA PRO A 58 -7.13 -15.75 -11.50
C PRO A 58 -7.76 -14.55 -12.23
N GLY A 59 -8.29 -14.77 -13.43
CA GLY A 59 -8.90 -13.73 -14.27
C GLY A 59 -7.89 -12.91 -15.07
N MET A 60 -6.65 -13.40 -15.20
CA MET A 60 -5.67 -12.84 -16.13
C MET A 60 -6.19 -12.96 -17.56
N PRO A 61 -5.97 -11.96 -18.44
CA PRO A 61 -6.28 -12.06 -19.85
C PRO A 61 -5.61 -13.28 -20.51
N GLU A 62 -6.33 -13.97 -21.37
CA GLU A 62 -5.83 -15.13 -22.09
C GLU A 62 -5.84 -14.89 -23.61
N GLY A 63 -4.94 -15.56 -24.35
CA GLY A 63 -4.77 -15.41 -25.79
C GLY A 63 -3.90 -14.20 -26.17
N GLU A 64 -3.47 -14.17 -27.43
CA GLU A 64 -2.66 -13.05 -27.98
C GLU A 64 -3.52 -11.86 -28.39
N ASP A 65 -4.78 -12.10 -28.68
CA ASP A 65 -5.78 -11.14 -29.16
C ASP A 65 -6.68 -10.54 -28.06
N TRP A 66 -6.34 -10.76 -26.78
CA TRP A 66 -7.18 -10.32 -25.66
C TRP A 66 -7.45 -8.81 -25.66
N MET A 67 -6.51 -8.00 -26.19
CA MET A 67 -6.68 -6.55 -26.33
C MET A 67 -7.75 -6.17 -27.39
N ASP A 68 -8.04 -7.05 -28.33
CA ASP A 68 -9.06 -6.84 -29.34
C ASP A 68 -10.41 -7.43 -28.92
N ASN A 69 -10.40 -8.29 -27.90
CA ASN A 69 -11.57 -8.96 -27.31
C ASN A 69 -11.81 -8.49 -25.87
N LEU A 70 -11.79 -7.17 -25.65
CA LEU A 70 -11.96 -6.60 -24.31
C LEU A 70 -13.38 -6.85 -23.75
N PRO A 71 -13.52 -7.11 -22.45
CA PRO A 71 -14.81 -7.10 -21.78
C PRO A 71 -15.53 -5.76 -21.95
N ALA A 72 -16.87 -5.80 -22.04
CA ALA A 72 -17.68 -4.60 -22.29
C ALA A 72 -17.40 -3.43 -21.31
N TRP A 73 -17.10 -3.74 -20.05
CA TRP A 73 -16.80 -2.74 -19.03
C TRP A 73 -15.46 -2.00 -19.24
N CYS A 74 -14.59 -2.48 -20.12
CA CYS A 74 -13.36 -1.78 -20.49
C CYS A 74 -13.60 -0.64 -21.51
N HIS A 75 -14.70 -0.69 -22.25
CA HIS A 75 -14.95 0.25 -23.36
C HIS A 75 -15.20 1.68 -22.89
N ASP A 76 -15.77 1.85 -21.71
CA ASP A 76 -16.16 3.16 -21.18
C ASP A 76 -15.05 3.89 -20.44
N GLY A 77 -13.86 3.28 -20.26
CA GLY A 77 -12.71 3.90 -19.60
C GLY A 77 -12.91 4.19 -18.10
N GLU A 78 -14.04 3.81 -17.50
CA GLU A 78 -14.42 4.24 -16.16
C GLU A 78 -13.74 3.47 -15.03
N ASN A 79 -13.39 2.21 -15.24
CA ASN A 79 -12.94 1.28 -14.21
C ASN A 79 -11.41 1.21 -14.06
N GLY A 80 -10.69 2.24 -14.46
CA GLY A 80 -9.22 2.26 -14.41
C GLY A 80 -8.57 1.51 -15.59
N PHE A 81 -9.31 1.22 -16.66
CA PHE A 81 -8.75 0.72 -17.90
C PHE A 81 -8.16 1.88 -18.71
N ASP A 82 -6.89 1.77 -19.10
CA ASP A 82 -6.24 2.61 -20.13
C ASP A 82 -5.44 1.67 -21.03
N ARG A 83 -5.80 1.63 -22.34
CA ARG A 83 -5.21 0.68 -23.28
C ARG A 83 -3.69 0.79 -23.34
N ARG A 84 -3.15 2.01 -23.32
CA ARG A 84 -1.68 2.24 -23.37
C ARG A 84 -0.96 1.66 -22.15
N LEU A 85 -1.56 1.84 -20.95
CA LEU A 85 -1.02 1.26 -19.71
C LEU A 85 -1.06 -0.27 -19.75
N MET A 86 -2.14 -0.85 -20.28
CA MET A 86 -2.26 -2.31 -20.41
C MET A 86 -1.27 -2.87 -21.44
N GLU A 87 -1.04 -2.16 -22.53
CA GLU A 87 -0.03 -2.50 -23.56
C GLU A 87 1.39 -2.44 -22.98
N ASP A 88 1.72 -1.37 -22.24
CA ASP A 88 3.02 -1.25 -21.57
C ASP A 88 3.28 -2.40 -20.57
N LEU A 89 2.25 -2.78 -19.80
CA LEU A 89 2.35 -3.89 -18.85
C LEU A 89 2.44 -5.25 -19.56
N ALA A 90 1.66 -5.46 -20.60
CA ALA A 90 1.70 -6.69 -21.40
C ALA A 90 3.08 -6.88 -22.05
N ALA A 91 3.72 -5.80 -22.53
CA ALA A 91 5.06 -5.82 -23.12
C ALA A 91 6.13 -6.35 -22.15
N VAL A 92 5.93 -6.20 -20.84
CA VAL A 92 6.83 -6.76 -19.81
C VAL A 92 6.33 -8.07 -19.20
N GLY A 93 5.37 -8.74 -19.85
CA GLY A 93 4.83 -10.02 -19.42
C GLY A 93 3.85 -9.92 -18.22
N VAL A 94 3.17 -8.81 -18.08
CA VAL A 94 2.22 -8.51 -17.00
C VAL A 94 0.83 -8.16 -17.59
N PRO A 95 0.19 -9.03 -18.36
CA PRO A 95 -1.10 -8.74 -18.95
C PRO A 95 -2.18 -8.59 -17.88
N CYS A 96 -3.01 -7.54 -17.97
CA CYS A 96 -4.15 -7.31 -17.07
C CYS A 96 -5.19 -6.45 -17.76
N TYR A 97 -6.47 -6.58 -17.36
CA TYR A 97 -7.52 -5.66 -17.80
C TYR A 97 -7.46 -4.32 -17.06
N THR A 98 -7.05 -4.35 -15.79
CA THR A 98 -6.77 -3.14 -15.00
C THR A 98 -5.63 -3.40 -14.03
N VAL A 99 -4.97 -2.33 -13.61
CA VAL A 99 -3.91 -2.42 -12.58
C VAL A 99 -4.46 -2.94 -11.23
N ASN A 100 -5.77 -2.81 -10.99
CA ASN A 100 -6.41 -3.39 -9.80
C ASN A 100 -6.34 -4.92 -9.78
N ASP A 101 -6.38 -5.58 -10.93
CA ASP A 101 -6.30 -7.04 -11.00
C ASP A 101 -4.98 -7.58 -10.47
N LEU A 102 -3.92 -6.80 -10.62
CA LEU A 102 -2.58 -7.13 -10.20
C LEU A 102 -2.41 -7.14 -8.67
N THR A 103 -3.34 -6.53 -7.93
CA THR A 103 -3.32 -6.57 -6.45
C THR A 103 -3.51 -7.98 -5.88
N LYS A 104 -3.92 -8.94 -6.71
CA LYS A 104 -4.01 -10.37 -6.40
C LYS A 104 -2.64 -11.08 -6.44
N VAL A 105 -1.63 -10.41 -6.99
CA VAL A 105 -0.27 -10.94 -7.15
C VAL A 105 0.61 -10.40 -6.02
N SER A 106 1.38 -11.28 -5.39
CA SER A 106 2.17 -10.93 -4.21
C SER A 106 3.38 -10.01 -4.50
N SER A 107 3.94 -10.12 -5.71
CA SER A 107 5.07 -9.31 -6.18
C SER A 107 5.14 -9.30 -7.70
N ILE A 108 5.43 -8.15 -8.30
CA ILE A 108 5.49 -7.92 -9.74
C ILE A 108 6.71 -7.06 -10.08
N PRO A 109 7.93 -7.57 -9.90
CA PRO A 109 9.16 -6.79 -10.12
C PRO A 109 9.24 -6.17 -11.53
N GLN A 110 8.77 -6.89 -12.54
CA GLN A 110 8.77 -6.45 -13.94
C GLN A 110 7.83 -5.26 -14.19
N GLY A 111 6.75 -5.15 -13.41
CA GLY A 111 5.79 -4.06 -13.51
C GLY A 111 6.25 -2.78 -12.81
N ILE A 112 7.20 -2.85 -11.86
CA ILE A 112 7.61 -1.68 -11.07
C ILE A 112 8.06 -0.50 -11.93
N PRO A 113 8.89 -0.66 -12.97
CA PRO A 113 9.27 0.46 -13.84
C PRO A 113 8.07 1.11 -14.53
N ILE A 114 7.11 0.29 -14.97
CA ILE A 114 5.89 0.78 -15.64
C ILE A 114 5.00 1.53 -14.65
N PHE A 115 4.76 0.95 -13.45
CA PHE A 115 3.97 1.62 -12.41
C PHE A 115 4.58 2.97 -12.00
N LEU A 116 5.91 3.02 -11.85
CA LEU A 116 6.64 4.22 -11.50
C LEU A 116 6.54 5.29 -12.59
N ASP A 117 6.80 4.92 -13.82
CA ASP A 117 6.77 5.82 -14.96
C ASP A 117 5.35 6.39 -15.19
N TRP A 118 4.34 5.53 -15.17
CA TRP A 118 2.96 5.96 -15.29
C TRP A 118 2.50 6.85 -14.13
N LEU A 119 2.88 6.56 -12.90
CA LEU A 119 2.52 7.40 -11.74
C LEU A 119 3.21 8.75 -11.79
N THR A 120 4.44 8.81 -12.30
CA THR A 120 5.21 10.04 -12.45
C THR A 120 4.60 10.97 -13.51
N HIS A 121 4.15 10.41 -14.63
CA HIS A 121 3.64 11.17 -15.79
C HIS A 121 2.11 11.07 -15.95
N LEU A 122 1.39 10.73 -14.88
CA LEU A 122 -0.04 10.42 -14.96
C LEU A 122 -0.88 11.60 -15.47
N GLU A 123 -0.53 12.83 -15.05
CA GLU A 123 -1.22 14.04 -15.48
C GLU A 123 -0.99 14.37 -16.96
N GLU A 124 0.16 14.01 -17.49
CA GLU A 124 0.51 14.19 -18.91
C GLU A 124 -0.17 13.14 -19.77
N ARG A 125 -0.22 11.89 -19.28
CA ARG A 125 -0.80 10.75 -20.00
C ARG A 125 -2.32 10.78 -20.02
N ILE A 126 -2.95 11.24 -18.93
CA ILE A 126 -4.40 11.43 -18.80
C ILE A 126 -4.63 12.90 -18.43
N PRO A 127 -4.62 13.82 -19.41
CA PRO A 127 -4.71 15.26 -19.17
C PRO A 127 -6.09 15.69 -18.66
N GLY A 128 -6.16 16.89 -18.09
CA GLY A 128 -7.39 17.49 -17.58
C GLY A 128 -7.50 17.43 -16.05
N PRO A 129 -8.69 17.70 -15.48
CA PRO A 129 -8.92 17.68 -14.04
C PRO A 129 -8.84 16.25 -13.49
N GLU A 130 -8.67 16.12 -12.16
CA GLU A 130 -8.73 14.82 -11.50
C GLU A 130 -10.15 14.23 -11.67
N THR A 131 -10.22 13.05 -12.25
CA THR A 131 -11.45 12.29 -12.47
C THR A 131 -11.43 11.02 -11.64
N PRO A 132 -12.59 10.39 -11.34
CA PRO A 132 -12.64 9.08 -10.67
C PRO A 132 -11.80 8.02 -11.41
N HIS A 133 -11.78 8.04 -12.72
CA HIS A 133 -10.96 7.17 -13.55
C HIS A 133 -9.46 7.36 -13.27
N ARG A 134 -8.96 8.61 -13.34
CA ARG A 134 -7.55 8.91 -13.08
C ARG A 134 -7.17 8.63 -11.63
N GLU A 135 -8.05 8.93 -10.66
CA GLU A 135 -7.84 8.55 -9.25
C GLU A 135 -7.75 7.03 -9.06
N THR A 136 -8.59 6.26 -9.74
CA THR A 136 -8.55 4.78 -9.71
C THR A 136 -7.22 4.26 -10.25
N ILE A 137 -6.76 4.75 -11.37
CA ILE A 137 -5.44 4.38 -11.92
C ILE A 137 -4.35 4.76 -10.93
N ARG A 138 -4.32 5.99 -10.42
CA ARG A 138 -3.35 6.47 -9.44
C ARG A 138 -3.29 5.57 -8.20
N GLY A 139 -4.43 5.30 -7.60
CA GLY A 139 -4.52 4.45 -6.40
C GLY A 139 -4.00 3.04 -6.65
N ASN A 140 -4.32 2.46 -7.80
CA ASN A 140 -3.88 1.11 -8.15
C ASN A 140 -2.40 1.05 -8.52
N LEU A 141 -1.83 2.06 -9.18
CA LEU A 141 -0.38 2.17 -9.39
C LEU A 141 0.36 2.21 -8.06
N ILE A 142 -0.09 3.05 -7.11
CA ILE A 142 0.49 3.16 -5.77
C ILE A 142 0.40 1.82 -5.01
N ARG A 143 -0.74 1.13 -5.08
CA ARG A 143 -0.93 -0.18 -4.43
C ARG A 143 0.04 -1.22 -4.97
N ASN A 144 0.32 -1.23 -6.27
CA ASN A 144 1.26 -2.16 -6.87
C ASN A 144 2.73 -1.77 -6.64
N LEU A 145 3.03 -0.50 -6.36
CA LEU A 145 4.34 -0.07 -5.85
C LEU A 145 4.59 -0.50 -4.39
N ASN A 146 3.56 -0.97 -3.66
CA ASN A 146 3.70 -1.61 -2.36
C ASN A 146 4.29 -3.02 -2.48
N ASP A 147 5.39 -3.15 -3.20
CA ASP A 147 6.10 -4.40 -3.49
C ASP A 147 7.45 -4.43 -2.77
N ALA A 148 7.79 -5.58 -2.18
CA ALA A 148 9.09 -5.77 -1.53
C ALA A 148 10.27 -5.62 -2.51
N ALA A 149 10.07 -5.91 -3.80
CA ALA A 149 11.07 -5.74 -4.84
C ALA A 149 11.40 -4.27 -5.12
N ALA A 150 10.51 -3.33 -4.75
CA ALA A 150 10.76 -1.89 -4.84
C ALA A 150 11.55 -1.33 -3.65
N ARG A 151 11.91 -2.18 -2.67
CA ARG A 151 12.55 -1.73 -1.43
C ARG A 151 13.88 -1.02 -1.69
N GLY A 152 14.00 0.20 -1.15
CA GLY A 152 15.19 1.04 -1.29
C GLY A 152 15.34 1.69 -2.66
N ASN A 153 14.37 1.56 -3.56
CA ASN A 153 14.36 2.26 -4.83
C ASN A 153 14.07 3.75 -4.59
N PRO A 154 15.03 4.66 -4.83
CA PRO A 154 14.87 6.07 -4.51
C PRO A 154 13.76 6.74 -5.33
N GLN A 155 13.59 6.38 -6.59
CA GLN A 155 12.57 6.96 -7.45
C GLN A 155 11.15 6.57 -6.98
N VAL A 156 10.95 5.33 -6.55
CA VAL A 156 9.68 4.89 -5.96
C VAL A 156 9.40 5.63 -4.65
N ILE A 157 10.41 5.80 -3.80
CA ILE A 157 10.29 6.53 -2.54
C ILE A 157 9.91 7.98 -2.79
N ASP A 158 10.61 8.66 -3.72
CA ASP A 158 10.35 10.07 -4.05
C ASP A 158 8.94 10.28 -4.62
N VAL A 159 8.49 9.41 -5.52
CA VAL A 159 7.13 9.52 -6.07
C VAL A 159 6.06 9.28 -5.00
N LEU A 160 6.25 8.33 -4.08
CA LEU A 160 5.31 8.08 -3.00
C LEU A 160 5.23 9.26 -2.01
N ILE A 161 6.38 9.89 -1.70
CA ILE A 161 6.42 11.12 -0.90
C ILE A 161 5.69 12.27 -1.63
N ALA A 162 5.89 12.40 -2.94
CA ALA A 162 5.19 13.39 -3.75
C ALA A 162 3.66 13.17 -3.72
N GLN A 163 3.19 11.93 -3.79
CA GLN A 163 1.76 11.61 -3.66
C GLN A 163 1.18 12.00 -2.29
N LEU A 164 1.94 11.83 -1.20
CA LEU A 164 1.53 12.24 0.15
C LEU A 164 1.49 13.76 0.35
N LYS A 165 2.33 14.50 -0.40
CA LYS A 165 2.38 15.98 -0.38
C LYS A 165 1.44 16.63 -1.39
N ARG A 166 0.77 15.87 -2.25
CA ARG A 166 -0.06 16.37 -3.34
C ARG A 166 -1.18 17.27 -2.86
N GLN A 167 -1.39 18.38 -3.61
CA GLN A 167 -2.52 19.31 -3.43
C GLN A 167 -3.25 19.52 -4.77
N PRO A 168 -4.59 19.58 -4.79
CA PRO A 168 -5.46 19.27 -3.65
C PRO A 168 -5.28 17.81 -3.19
N ARG A 169 -5.54 17.56 -1.91
CA ARG A 169 -5.39 16.23 -1.33
C ARG A 169 -6.28 15.22 -2.08
N PRO A 170 -5.74 14.09 -2.55
CA PRO A 170 -6.52 13.04 -3.17
C PRO A 170 -7.62 12.52 -2.24
N LYS A 171 -8.66 11.92 -2.82
CA LYS A 171 -9.76 11.34 -2.05
C LYS A 171 -9.26 10.22 -1.13
N ILE A 172 -10.15 9.82 -0.24
CA ILE A 172 -9.94 8.76 0.75
C ILE A 172 -9.37 7.49 0.08
N GLY A 173 -8.31 6.94 0.66
CA GLY A 173 -7.66 5.71 0.23
C GLY A 173 -6.32 5.94 -0.48
N VAL A 174 -6.21 6.88 -1.40
CA VAL A 174 -4.95 7.12 -2.13
C VAL A 174 -3.79 7.53 -1.21
N PRO A 175 -3.97 8.48 -0.27
CA PRO A 175 -2.92 8.81 0.70
C PRO A 175 -2.55 7.64 1.62
N ASP A 176 -3.54 6.84 2.04
CA ASP A 176 -3.29 5.67 2.88
C ASP A 176 -2.47 4.62 2.13
N TYR A 177 -2.81 4.33 0.87
CA TYR A 177 -2.01 3.42 0.03
C TYR A 177 -0.57 3.93 -0.12
N ALA A 178 -0.38 5.24 -0.32
CA ALA A 178 0.95 5.82 -0.44
C ALA A 178 1.76 5.72 0.86
N ALA A 179 1.14 5.94 2.03
CA ALA A 179 1.79 5.79 3.32
C ALA A 179 2.19 4.33 3.60
N HIS A 180 1.30 3.37 3.30
CA HIS A 180 1.61 1.94 3.42
C HIS A 180 2.73 1.50 2.48
N ALA A 181 2.67 1.90 1.21
CA ALA A 181 3.70 1.60 0.23
C ALA A 181 5.06 2.19 0.66
N LEU A 182 5.08 3.47 1.04
CA LEU A 182 6.29 4.15 1.51
C LEU A 182 6.88 3.46 2.74
N ALA A 183 6.05 3.16 3.75
CA ALA A 183 6.50 2.45 4.94
C ALA A 183 7.08 1.06 4.62
N ARG A 184 6.57 0.37 3.58
CA ARG A 184 7.07 -0.94 3.16
C ARG A 184 8.40 -0.85 2.42
N VAL A 185 8.51 0.05 1.43
CA VAL A 185 9.67 0.11 0.54
C VAL A 185 10.84 0.88 1.13
N ALA A 186 10.60 1.83 2.03
CA ALA A 186 11.63 2.60 2.70
C ALA A 186 12.54 1.72 3.57
N THR A 187 13.83 2.08 3.57
CA THR A 187 14.87 1.53 4.42
C THR A 187 15.20 2.50 5.57
N LYS A 188 16.22 2.21 6.36
CA LYS A 188 16.66 3.14 7.43
C LYS A 188 17.25 4.44 6.88
N ARG A 189 17.70 4.43 5.64
CA ARG A 189 18.32 5.60 4.99
C ARG A 189 17.34 6.76 4.85
N GLU A 190 16.08 6.45 4.58
CA GLU A 190 15.02 7.43 4.34
C GLU A 190 14.40 7.97 5.63
N PHE A 191 14.91 7.58 6.80
CA PHE A 191 14.37 8.01 8.09
C PHE A 191 14.24 9.53 8.25
N PRO A 192 15.26 10.37 7.95
CA PRO A 192 15.13 11.82 8.10
C PRO A 192 14.01 12.40 7.25
N GLN A 193 13.87 11.91 6.03
CA GLN A 193 12.81 12.34 5.11
C GLN A 193 11.41 11.95 5.59
N ILE A 194 11.27 10.74 6.14
CA ILE A 194 9.98 10.22 6.62
C ILE A 194 9.61 10.90 7.95
N ALA A 195 10.56 11.17 8.83
CA ALA A 195 10.34 11.93 10.05
C ALA A 195 9.81 13.33 9.73
N ALA A 196 10.47 14.06 8.84
CA ALA A 196 10.03 15.39 8.40
C ALA A 196 8.65 15.34 7.70
N LEU A 197 8.38 14.30 6.91
CA LEU A 197 7.07 14.09 6.27
C LEU A 197 5.98 13.87 7.33
N LEU A 198 6.25 13.06 8.34
CA LEU A 198 5.31 12.75 9.43
C LEU A 198 4.90 14.00 10.22
N GLU A 199 5.83 14.93 10.43
CA GLU A 199 5.56 16.24 11.03
C GLU A 199 4.72 17.14 10.13
N ALA A 200 5.03 17.15 8.82
CA ALA A 200 4.36 18.00 7.84
C ALA A 200 2.94 17.54 7.48
N LEU A 201 2.61 16.26 7.70
CA LEU A 201 1.28 15.74 7.42
C LEU A 201 0.24 16.32 8.41
N PRO A 202 -0.98 16.68 7.93
CA PRO A 202 -2.05 17.16 8.79
C PRO A 202 -2.44 16.12 9.84
N ALA A 203 -3.13 16.56 10.90
CA ALA A 203 -3.51 15.68 12.01
C ALA A 203 -4.33 14.46 11.54
N ASP A 204 -5.25 14.67 10.61
CA ASP A 204 -6.08 13.63 9.97
C ASP A 204 -5.37 12.90 8.81
N GLY A 205 -4.07 13.13 8.61
CA GLY A 205 -3.26 12.51 7.56
C GLY A 205 -2.96 11.02 7.83
N PRO A 206 -2.48 10.26 6.83
CA PRO A 206 -2.23 8.83 6.93
C PRO A 206 -0.91 8.55 7.69
N LYS A 207 -0.84 8.93 8.96
CA LYS A 207 0.37 8.85 9.80
C LYS A 207 0.71 7.44 10.26
N GLY A 208 -0.32 6.58 10.45
CA GLY A 208 -0.15 5.27 11.07
C GLY A 208 0.99 4.42 10.49
N PRO A 209 1.01 4.11 9.18
CA PRO A 209 2.07 3.31 8.58
C PRO A 209 3.47 3.94 8.74
N LEU A 210 3.57 5.27 8.72
CA LEU A 210 4.84 5.97 8.88
C LEU A 210 5.34 5.92 10.33
N ILE A 211 4.43 5.94 11.31
CA ILE A 211 4.76 5.71 12.72
C ILE A 211 5.24 4.26 12.91
N GLU A 212 4.56 3.27 12.32
CA GLU A 212 4.99 1.88 12.38
C GLU A 212 6.37 1.65 11.75
N TYR A 213 6.69 2.40 10.68
CA TYR A 213 8.01 2.37 10.05
C TYR A 213 9.14 2.71 11.04
N MET A 214 8.91 3.54 12.06
CA MET A 214 9.91 3.83 13.12
C MET A 214 10.46 2.55 13.74
N GLY A 215 9.63 1.50 13.83
CA GLY A 215 10.03 0.17 14.31
C GLY A 215 11.13 -0.51 13.49
N LYS A 216 11.31 -0.14 12.21
CA LYS A 216 12.39 -0.64 11.35
C LYS A 216 13.68 0.13 11.57
N VAL A 217 13.61 1.40 11.94
CA VAL A 217 14.75 2.31 12.08
C VAL A 217 15.55 1.98 13.35
N LYS A 218 14.89 1.84 14.47
CA LYS A 218 15.46 1.40 15.78
C LYS A 218 16.50 2.38 16.37
N THR A 219 16.39 3.67 16.11
CA THR A 219 17.19 4.72 16.75
C THR A 219 16.46 5.31 17.95
N THR A 220 17.16 6.01 18.83
CA THR A 220 16.57 6.74 19.96
C THR A 220 15.55 7.76 19.45
N GLU A 221 15.87 8.51 18.41
CA GLU A 221 14.98 9.51 17.79
C GLU A 221 13.70 8.85 17.25
N ALA A 222 13.80 7.72 16.54
CA ALA A 222 12.64 6.97 16.06
C ALA A 222 11.77 6.43 17.22
N ARG A 223 12.40 6.04 18.35
CA ARG A 223 11.68 5.65 19.56
C ARG A 223 10.91 6.84 20.14
N ASP A 224 11.54 7.99 20.24
CA ASP A 224 10.95 9.18 20.85
C ASP A 224 9.80 9.72 19.99
N ILE A 225 9.92 9.64 18.65
CA ILE A 225 8.81 9.87 17.72
C ILE A 225 7.66 8.89 18.00
N ALA A 226 7.93 7.59 18.10
CA ALA A 226 6.86 6.61 18.38
C ALA A 226 6.18 6.88 19.74
N LEU A 227 6.96 7.24 20.79
CA LEU A 227 6.43 7.57 22.11
C LEU A 227 5.47 8.78 22.04
N SER A 228 5.78 9.81 21.26
CA SER A 228 4.94 11.01 21.13
C SER A 228 3.54 10.75 20.55
N TYR A 229 3.33 9.58 19.93
CA TYR A 229 2.04 9.18 19.37
C TYR A 229 1.24 8.21 20.26
N LEU A 230 1.71 7.82 21.44
CA LEU A 230 1.01 6.89 22.34
C LEU A 230 -0.35 7.44 22.80
N ASP A 231 -0.42 8.72 23.13
CA ASP A 231 -1.65 9.35 23.64
C ASP A 231 -2.52 9.95 22.51
N THR A 232 -2.34 9.47 21.29
CA THR A 232 -3.10 9.91 20.12
C THR A 232 -3.95 8.77 19.54
N GLU A 233 -4.75 9.06 18.54
CA GLU A 233 -5.46 8.04 17.75
C GLU A 233 -4.53 7.00 17.09
N TRP A 234 -3.24 7.31 16.97
CA TRP A 234 -2.20 6.47 16.39
C TRP A 234 -1.50 5.52 17.38
N ALA A 235 -1.97 5.46 18.64
CA ALA A 235 -1.39 4.64 19.72
C ALA A 235 -1.11 3.19 19.30
N TYR A 236 -2.02 2.59 18.50
CA TYR A 236 -1.87 1.24 17.97
C TYR A 236 -0.56 1.07 17.17
N TYR A 237 -0.29 1.99 16.23
CA TYR A 237 0.91 1.95 15.41
C TYR A 237 2.18 2.28 16.20
N ALA A 238 2.06 3.20 17.16
CA ALA A 238 3.15 3.55 18.06
C ALA A 238 3.60 2.35 18.90
N ILE A 239 2.68 1.61 19.50
CA ILE A 239 3.00 0.41 20.27
C ILE A 239 3.62 -0.68 19.35
N LYS A 240 3.09 -0.89 18.14
CA LYS A 240 3.71 -1.80 17.16
C LYS A 240 5.15 -1.43 16.86
N ALA A 241 5.43 -0.15 16.64
CA ALA A 241 6.78 0.35 16.39
C ALA A 241 7.72 0.07 17.57
N LEU A 242 7.29 0.37 18.80
CA LEU A 242 8.07 0.13 20.02
C LEU A 242 8.37 -1.35 20.24
N ILE A 243 7.40 -2.24 20.00
CA ILE A 243 7.60 -3.70 20.01
C ILE A 243 8.65 -4.13 18.97
N ALA A 244 8.54 -3.63 17.73
CA ALA A 244 9.46 -3.99 16.66
C ALA A 244 10.89 -3.51 16.92
N MET A 245 11.06 -2.40 17.61
CA MET A 245 12.35 -1.89 18.07
C MET A 245 12.93 -2.73 19.21
N LYS A 246 12.09 -3.43 19.99
CA LYS A 246 12.42 -3.94 21.33
C LYS A 246 12.87 -2.79 22.26
N ALA A 247 12.13 -1.69 22.25
CA ALA A 247 12.48 -0.47 22.96
C ALA A 247 12.57 -0.72 24.47
N ALA A 248 13.71 -0.35 25.07
CA ALA A 248 13.89 -0.41 26.52
C ALA A 248 13.34 0.82 27.22
N GLY A 249 12.89 0.66 28.48
CA GLY A 249 12.44 1.76 29.34
C GLY A 249 11.11 2.39 28.92
N VAL A 250 10.29 1.72 28.10
CA VAL A 250 9.02 2.29 27.59
C VAL A 250 7.78 1.60 28.17
N ARG A 251 7.94 0.54 28.96
CA ARG A 251 6.82 -0.25 29.52
C ARG A 251 5.85 0.62 30.32
N ALA A 252 6.37 1.49 31.18
CA ALA A 252 5.53 2.37 32.01
C ALA A 252 4.61 3.28 31.17
N HIS A 253 5.08 3.75 30.01
CA HIS A 253 4.25 4.56 29.08
C HIS A 253 3.14 3.72 28.43
N ILE A 254 3.40 2.44 28.16
CA ILE A 254 2.45 1.54 27.50
C ILE A 254 1.43 0.97 28.49
N GLU A 255 1.78 0.84 29.76
CA GLU A 255 0.92 0.30 30.83
C GLU A 255 -0.42 1.04 30.93
N ALA A 256 -0.41 2.36 30.77
CA ALA A 256 -1.61 3.20 30.74
C ALA A 256 -2.63 2.77 29.65
N HIS A 257 -2.16 2.11 28.59
CA HIS A 257 -2.97 1.67 27.46
C HIS A 257 -3.57 0.27 27.62
N LEU A 258 -3.27 -0.45 28.69
CA LEU A 258 -3.85 -1.78 28.98
C LEU A 258 -5.38 -1.74 29.11
N ASN A 259 -5.93 -0.60 29.54
CA ASN A 259 -7.37 -0.38 29.70
C ASN A 259 -7.96 0.54 28.62
N SER A 260 -7.27 0.79 27.51
CA SER A 260 -7.73 1.65 26.41
C SER A 260 -9.14 1.20 25.92
N PRO A 261 -10.04 2.11 25.57
CA PRO A 261 -11.33 1.76 24.96
C PRO A 261 -11.15 1.06 23.59
N ASN A 262 -10.03 1.28 22.90
CA ASN A 262 -9.71 0.63 21.63
C ASN A 262 -9.16 -0.78 21.86
N SER A 263 -9.85 -1.80 21.34
CA SER A 263 -9.47 -3.21 21.51
C SER A 263 -8.11 -3.57 20.90
N PHE A 264 -7.75 -2.94 19.77
CA PHE A 264 -6.43 -3.15 19.15
C PHE A 264 -5.32 -2.58 20.03
N VAL A 265 -5.51 -1.37 20.55
CA VAL A 265 -4.54 -0.76 21.49
C VAL A 265 -4.34 -1.64 22.71
N ARG A 266 -5.44 -2.12 23.35
CA ARG A 266 -5.36 -3.03 24.49
C ARG A 266 -4.59 -4.30 24.17
N ARG A 267 -4.88 -4.94 23.02
CA ARG A 267 -4.21 -6.17 22.59
C ARG A 267 -2.71 -5.97 22.46
N TYR A 268 -2.31 -4.89 21.76
CA TYR A 268 -0.90 -4.61 21.53
C TYR A 268 -0.19 -4.08 22.77
N ALA A 269 -0.88 -3.38 23.67
CA ALA A 269 -0.33 -3.03 24.97
C ALA A 269 0.03 -4.27 25.80
N ARG A 270 -0.85 -5.28 25.88
CA ARG A 270 -0.55 -6.56 26.52
C ARG A 270 0.64 -7.27 25.89
N GLN A 271 0.66 -7.34 24.55
CA GLN A 271 1.78 -7.92 23.82
C GLN A 271 3.10 -7.18 24.09
N ALA A 272 3.06 -5.87 24.24
CA ALA A 272 4.23 -5.06 24.57
C ALA A 272 4.76 -5.39 25.98
N MET A 273 3.86 -5.54 26.95
CA MET A 273 4.24 -5.94 28.33
C MET A 273 4.93 -7.32 28.38
N GLU A 274 4.62 -8.21 27.43
CA GLU A 274 5.27 -9.52 27.33
C GLU A 274 6.62 -9.48 26.59
N LYS A 275 6.74 -8.62 25.57
CA LYS A 275 7.86 -8.64 24.61
C LYS A 275 8.94 -7.60 24.86
N LEU A 276 8.62 -6.52 25.55
CA LEU A 276 9.56 -5.43 25.78
C LEU A 276 10.40 -5.69 27.04
N PRO A 277 11.69 -5.33 27.01
CA PRO A 277 12.52 -5.36 28.20
C PRO A 277 11.99 -4.38 29.27
N GLU A 278 12.35 -4.64 30.51
CA GLU A 278 12.07 -3.75 31.65
C GLU A 278 12.79 -2.42 31.54
#